data_631be0335864cc01af0198cbb0b98d3c
#
_entry.id   631be0335864cc01af0198cbb0b98d3c
#
_cell.length_a   1.000
_cell.length_b   1.000
_cell.length_c   1.000
_cell.angle_alpha   90.00
_cell.angle_beta   90.00
_cell.angle_gamma   90.00
#
_symmetry.space_group_name_H-M   'P 1'
#
loop_
_entity.id
_entity.type
_entity.pdbx_description
1 polymer ?
#
loop_
_entity_poly.entity_id
_entity_poly.type
_entity_poly.pdbx_seq_one_letter_code
_entity_poly.pdbx_strand_id
1 'polypeptide(L)'
;MRHKLAALAVTTVVVGGSLAGATSASATVDPPAGGWDHTWTTTDAKQGGTVYVEEHGDVVQVCDTAADGVSPLVDVSYYNSTTNEWIHRYQLKAAGGVGSCASASASQGGAYDLPEAAQIEVVVWLNEVPDHASGHIYRNDH
;
A
#
# COMPACT_ATOMS: atom_id res chain seq x y z
N MET A 1 40.73 -9.71 71.19
CA MET A 1 40.31 -10.37 69.95
C MET A 1 39.37 -9.42 69.17
N ARG A 2 39.82 -8.91 68.07
CA ARG A 2 39.10 -7.88 67.27
C ARG A 2 38.43 -8.55 66.11
N HIS A 3 37.10 -8.64 66.09
CA HIS A 3 36.34 -9.13 64.94
C HIS A 3 36.13 -8.00 63.94
N LYS A 4 36.65 -8.12 62.76
CA LYS A 4 36.42 -7.23 61.62
C LYS A 4 35.15 -7.68 60.90
N LEU A 5 34.10 -6.90 60.98
CA LEU A 5 32.89 -7.04 60.12
C LEU A 5 33.20 -6.53 58.73
N ALA A 6 33.11 -7.38 57.74
CA ALA A 6 33.18 -7.03 56.34
C ALA A 6 31.76 -6.67 55.88
N ALA A 7 31.58 -5.42 55.44
CA ALA A 7 30.33 -5.00 54.83
C ALA A 7 30.32 -5.40 53.35
N LEU A 8 29.33 -6.24 52.98
CA LEU A 8 29.06 -6.61 51.59
C LEU A 8 28.21 -5.48 50.97
N ALA A 9 28.75 -4.77 50.04
CA ALA A 9 27.99 -3.83 49.18
C ALA A 9 27.29 -4.59 48.08
N VAL A 10 25.97 -4.68 48.13
CA VAL A 10 25.14 -5.22 47.06
C VAL A 10 24.88 -4.10 46.07
N THR A 11 25.52 -4.17 44.88
CA THR A 11 25.28 -3.27 43.76
C THR A 11 24.11 -3.80 42.94
N THR A 12 22.95 -3.22 43.07
CA THR A 12 21.78 -3.48 42.21
C THR A 12 22.01 -2.80 40.84
N VAL A 13 22.28 -3.62 39.84
CA VAL A 13 22.29 -3.15 38.44
C VAL A 13 20.83 -3.08 37.96
N VAL A 14 20.30 -1.89 37.83
CA VAL A 14 19.03 -1.65 37.14
C VAL A 14 19.30 -1.70 35.64
N VAL A 15 18.96 -2.83 35.01
CA VAL A 15 18.92 -2.93 33.55
C VAL A 15 17.65 -2.21 33.08
N GLY A 16 17.81 -0.96 32.69
CA GLY A 16 16.78 -0.19 31.99
C GLY A 16 16.57 -0.80 30.59
N GLY A 17 15.56 -1.64 30.43
CA GLY A 17 15.12 -2.10 29.13
C GLY A 17 14.47 -0.94 28.36
N SER A 18 15.19 -0.38 27.41
CA SER A 18 14.61 0.53 26.41
C SER A 18 13.71 -0.30 25.52
N LEU A 19 12.39 -0.21 25.72
CA LEU A 19 11.40 -0.59 24.74
C LEU A 19 11.57 0.37 23.56
N ALA A 20 12.38 -0.02 22.58
CA ALA A 20 12.37 0.61 21.26
C ALA A 20 10.99 0.28 20.67
N GLY A 21 10.05 1.20 20.81
CA GLY A 21 8.80 1.17 20.09
C GLY A 21 9.15 1.14 18.61
N ALA A 22 8.86 0.03 17.94
CA ALA A 22 8.88 -0.02 16.49
C ALA A 22 7.81 0.97 16.02
N THR A 23 8.20 2.19 15.70
CA THR A 23 7.36 3.09 14.93
C THR A 23 7.22 2.43 13.56
N SER A 24 6.03 1.91 13.29
CA SER A 24 5.67 1.53 11.93
C SER A 24 5.88 2.79 11.08
N ALA A 25 6.88 2.77 10.24
CA ALA A 25 7.03 3.80 9.22
C ALA A 25 5.79 3.65 8.33
N SER A 26 4.82 4.54 8.49
CA SER A 26 3.79 4.74 7.50
C SER A 26 4.54 5.12 6.24
N ALA A 27 4.46 4.27 5.20
CA ALA A 27 4.95 4.65 3.89
C ALA A 27 4.09 5.84 3.46
N THR A 28 4.62 7.04 3.63
CA THR A 28 4.04 8.23 3.02
C THR A 28 4.11 8.00 1.53
N VAL A 29 2.95 8.07 0.89
CA VAL A 29 2.85 8.02 -0.56
C VAL A 29 3.47 9.31 -1.08
N ASP A 30 4.75 9.25 -1.42
CA ASP A 30 5.38 10.34 -2.15
C ASP A 30 4.89 10.24 -3.60
N PRO A 31 4.15 11.25 -4.10
CA PRO A 31 3.77 11.26 -5.49
C PRO A 31 5.02 11.31 -6.38
N PRO A 32 4.96 10.73 -7.59
CA PRO A 32 5.99 10.91 -8.60
C PRO A 32 6.24 12.39 -8.89
N ALA A 33 7.34 12.73 -9.55
CA ALA A 33 7.75 14.12 -9.79
C ALA A 33 6.70 14.98 -10.52
N GLY A 34 5.75 14.36 -11.24
CA GLY A 34 4.62 15.02 -11.91
C GLY A 34 3.32 15.06 -11.08
N GLY A 35 3.28 14.41 -9.93
CA GLY A 35 2.07 14.17 -9.16
C GLY A 35 1.36 12.88 -9.57
N TRP A 36 0.12 12.72 -9.10
CA TRP A 36 -0.75 11.62 -9.48
C TRP A 36 -1.75 12.10 -10.53
N ASP A 37 -1.89 11.36 -11.64
CA ASP A 37 -2.85 11.69 -12.71
C ASP A 37 -4.27 11.36 -12.28
N HIS A 38 -4.45 10.25 -11.57
CA HIS A 38 -5.74 9.81 -11.07
C HIS A 38 -5.67 9.41 -9.59
N THR A 39 -6.74 9.73 -8.86
CA THR A 39 -6.92 9.32 -7.46
C THR A 39 -8.39 9.10 -7.16
N TRP A 40 -8.73 7.96 -6.55
CA TRP A 40 -10.09 7.66 -6.08
C TRP A 40 -10.08 6.70 -4.91
N THR A 41 -11.24 6.54 -4.27
CA THR A 41 -11.40 5.74 -3.06
C THR A 41 -12.47 4.68 -3.25
N THR A 42 -12.47 3.69 -2.37
CA THR A 42 -13.62 2.78 -2.18
C THR A 42 -14.86 3.57 -1.77
N THR A 43 -16.04 3.01 -2.03
CA THR A 43 -17.34 3.68 -1.82
C THR A 43 -17.93 3.48 -0.43
N ASP A 44 -17.23 2.77 0.46
CA ASP A 44 -17.60 2.61 1.86
C ASP A 44 -17.55 3.95 2.63
N ALA A 45 -18.28 4.03 3.74
CA ALA A 45 -18.40 5.26 4.52
C ALA A 45 -17.07 5.79 5.07
N LYS A 46 -16.07 4.91 5.25
CA LYS A 46 -14.73 5.27 5.74
C LYS A 46 -13.71 5.53 4.62
N GLN A 47 -14.09 5.19 3.37
CA GLN A 47 -13.16 5.24 2.24
C GLN A 47 -11.87 4.49 2.54
N GLY A 48 -12.01 3.23 2.96
CA GLY A 48 -10.93 2.43 3.53
C GLY A 48 -9.79 2.08 2.59
N GLY A 49 -9.99 2.23 1.26
CA GLY A 49 -8.97 2.06 0.25
C GLY A 49 -8.86 3.28 -0.66
N THR A 50 -7.63 3.76 -0.89
CA THR A 50 -7.34 4.81 -1.87
C THR A 50 -6.37 4.29 -2.91
N VAL A 51 -6.68 4.56 -4.18
CA VAL A 51 -5.79 4.27 -5.32
C VAL A 51 -5.23 5.56 -5.89
N TYR A 52 -3.99 5.48 -6.29
CA TYR A 52 -3.24 6.51 -6.97
C TYR A 52 -2.65 5.93 -8.25
N VAL A 53 -2.75 6.65 -9.35
CA VAL A 53 -2.21 6.26 -10.66
C VAL A 53 -1.37 7.40 -11.22
N GLU A 54 -0.21 7.06 -11.75
CA GLU A 54 0.64 7.92 -12.57
C GLU A 54 0.89 7.18 -13.88
N GLU A 55 0.43 7.77 -15.00
CA GLU A 55 0.39 7.10 -16.30
C GLU A 55 1.78 6.95 -16.92
N HIS A 56 2.67 7.94 -16.73
CA HIS A 56 3.96 8.02 -17.40
C HIS A 56 4.93 6.86 -17.05
N GLY A 57 4.76 6.22 -15.92
CA GLY A 57 5.57 5.09 -15.47
C GLY A 57 4.72 3.86 -15.13
N ASP A 58 3.44 3.85 -15.53
CA ASP A 58 2.46 2.83 -15.17
C ASP A 58 2.41 2.58 -13.67
N VAL A 59 2.58 3.65 -12.87
CA VAL A 59 2.58 3.50 -11.42
C VAL A 59 1.15 3.37 -10.92
N VAL A 60 0.83 2.23 -10.33
CA VAL A 60 -0.42 2.02 -9.60
C VAL A 60 -0.09 1.73 -8.15
N GLN A 61 -0.73 2.46 -7.24
CA GLN A 61 -0.55 2.30 -5.81
C GLN A 61 -1.90 2.22 -5.12
N VAL A 62 -2.05 1.28 -4.19
CA VAL A 62 -3.20 1.18 -3.30
C VAL A 62 -2.75 1.34 -1.86
N CYS A 63 -3.47 2.15 -1.10
CA CYS A 63 -3.19 2.43 0.32
C CYS A 63 -4.39 2.12 1.19
N ASP A 64 -4.13 1.56 2.37
CA ASP A 64 -5.11 1.41 3.44
C ASP A 64 -5.27 2.75 4.16
N THR A 65 -6.44 3.34 4.07
CA THR A 65 -6.74 4.69 4.56
C THR A 65 -7.67 4.71 5.77
N ALA A 66 -8.13 3.53 6.24
CA ALA A 66 -9.00 3.44 7.41
C ALA A 66 -8.53 2.39 8.42
N ALA A 67 -8.59 2.73 9.70
CA ALA A 67 -8.28 1.81 10.80
C ALA A 67 -9.48 0.90 11.10
N ASP A 68 -9.85 0.05 10.15
CA ASP A 68 -11.02 -0.85 10.26
C ASP A 68 -10.67 -2.33 10.23
N GLY A 69 -9.38 -2.65 10.05
CA GLY A 69 -8.88 -4.03 10.00
C GLY A 69 -9.11 -4.72 8.66
N VAL A 70 -9.59 -3.99 7.64
CA VAL A 70 -9.86 -4.51 6.30
C VAL A 70 -8.85 -3.96 5.31
N SER A 71 -8.13 -4.85 4.63
CA SER A 71 -7.12 -4.42 3.65
C SER A 71 -7.76 -4.12 2.30
N PRO A 72 -7.44 -2.98 1.66
CA PRO A 72 -7.84 -2.73 0.29
C PRO A 72 -7.01 -3.53 -0.72
N LEU A 73 -7.68 -3.90 -1.81
CA LEU A 73 -7.08 -4.53 -2.98
C LEU A 73 -7.36 -3.67 -4.20
N VAL A 74 -6.48 -3.77 -5.20
CA VAL A 74 -6.69 -3.18 -6.52
C VAL A 74 -6.40 -4.21 -7.61
N ASP A 75 -7.30 -4.33 -8.58
CA ASP A 75 -7.09 -5.08 -9.82
C ASP A 75 -6.80 -4.11 -10.96
N VAL A 76 -5.86 -4.51 -11.82
CA VAL A 76 -5.48 -3.79 -13.03
C VAL A 76 -5.69 -4.67 -14.24
N SER A 77 -6.46 -4.18 -15.20
CA SER A 77 -6.75 -4.84 -16.48
C SER A 77 -6.58 -3.84 -17.63
N TYR A 78 -6.33 -4.34 -18.83
CA TYR A 78 -6.38 -3.52 -20.03
C TYR A 78 -7.36 -4.09 -21.05
N TYR A 79 -7.93 -3.22 -21.88
CA TYR A 79 -8.80 -3.63 -22.97
C TYR A 79 -7.98 -3.97 -24.24
N ASN A 80 -8.07 -5.21 -24.67
CA ASN A 80 -7.47 -5.66 -25.92
C ASN A 80 -8.45 -5.42 -27.08
N SER A 81 -8.21 -4.41 -27.89
CA SER A 81 -9.08 -4.05 -29.01
C SER A 81 -9.09 -5.07 -30.16
N THR A 82 -8.11 -5.97 -30.22
CA THR A 82 -8.06 -7.04 -31.23
C THR A 82 -8.99 -8.19 -30.89
N THR A 83 -9.07 -8.57 -29.60
CA THR A 83 -9.95 -9.66 -29.14
C THR A 83 -11.27 -9.15 -28.58
N ASN A 84 -11.41 -7.84 -28.34
CA ASN A 84 -12.52 -7.18 -27.66
C ASN A 84 -12.76 -7.73 -26.24
N GLU A 85 -11.67 -7.94 -25.49
CA GLU A 85 -11.72 -8.50 -24.16
C GLU A 85 -10.89 -7.68 -23.18
N TRP A 86 -11.33 -7.64 -21.91
CA TRP A 86 -10.52 -7.17 -20.80
C TRP A 86 -9.55 -8.25 -20.37
N ILE A 87 -8.26 -7.91 -20.34
CA ILE A 87 -7.17 -8.81 -19.96
C ILE A 87 -6.64 -8.38 -18.60
N HIS A 88 -6.83 -9.22 -17.59
CA HIS A 88 -6.27 -9.00 -16.27
C HIS A 88 -4.74 -9.02 -16.30
N ARG A 89 -4.12 -8.07 -15.61
CA ARG A 89 -2.65 -7.94 -15.54
C ARG A 89 -2.12 -8.37 -14.18
N TYR A 90 -2.56 -7.70 -13.12
CA TYR A 90 -2.10 -7.98 -11.75
C TYR A 90 -3.08 -7.44 -10.71
N GLN A 91 -2.86 -7.89 -9.48
CA GLN A 91 -3.55 -7.42 -8.28
C GLN A 91 -2.53 -6.96 -7.26
N LEU A 92 -2.84 -5.88 -6.52
CA LEU A 92 -2.06 -5.43 -5.35
C LEU A 92 -2.96 -5.47 -4.11
N LYS A 93 -2.34 -5.62 -2.94
CA LYS A 93 -3.02 -5.59 -1.64
C LYS A 93 -2.19 -4.81 -0.62
N ALA A 94 -2.77 -3.80 -0.01
CA ALA A 94 -2.17 -3.10 1.12
C ALA A 94 -2.48 -3.85 2.43
N ALA A 95 -1.62 -4.80 2.79
CA ALA A 95 -1.87 -5.76 3.88
C ALA A 95 -1.27 -5.36 5.24
N GLY A 96 -0.59 -4.23 5.32
CA GLY A 96 0.11 -3.79 6.54
C GLY A 96 -0.74 -3.00 7.54
N GLY A 97 -2.05 -2.87 7.30
CA GLY A 97 -2.95 -2.03 8.10
C GLY A 97 -2.95 -0.56 7.67
N VAL A 98 -3.68 0.28 8.39
CA VAL A 98 -3.85 1.70 8.07
C VAL A 98 -2.51 2.41 7.85
N GLY A 99 -2.42 3.17 6.76
CA GLY A 99 -1.21 3.87 6.32
C GLY A 99 -0.24 2.98 5.52
N SER A 100 -0.49 1.68 5.36
CA SER A 100 0.31 0.84 4.46
C SER A 100 -0.14 0.99 3.01
N CYS A 101 0.81 0.85 2.09
CA CYS A 101 0.57 0.88 0.66
C CYS A 101 1.26 -0.29 -0.04
N ALA A 102 0.72 -0.68 -1.19
CA ALA A 102 1.36 -1.57 -2.15
C ALA A 102 1.37 -0.90 -3.51
N SER A 103 2.48 -1.00 -4.24
CA SER A 103 2.65 -0.35 -5.55
C SER A 103 3.32 -1.25 -6.58
N ALA A 104 3.03 -0.97 -7.84
CA ALA A 104 3.70 -1.54 -9.00
C ALA A 104 3.99 -0.43 -10.02
N SER A 105 4.93 -0.68 -10.92
CA SER A 105 5.31 0.25 -11.99
C SER A 105 5.90 -0.49 -13.19
N ALA A 106 5.93 0.15 -14.36
CA ALA A 106 6.53 -0.38 -15.59
C ALA A 106 7.99 -0.81 -15.40
N SER A 107 8.74 -0.19 -14.50
CA SER A 107 10.14 -0.53 -14.21
C SER A 107 10.34 -1.97 -13.72
N GLN A 108 9.29 -2.61 -13.21
CA GLN A 108 9.30 -4.01 -12.80
C GLN A 108 9.14 -4.97 -13.98
N GLY A 109 8.69 -4.46 -15.14
CA GLY A 109 8.49 -5.22 -16.38
C GLY A 109 7.32 -6.20 -16.33
N GLY A 110 7.16 -6.96 -17.40
CA GLY A 110 6.15 -8.02 -17.50
C GLY A 110 4.71 -7.51 -17.37
N ALA A 111 3.98 -8.02 -16.40
CA ALA A 111 2.57 -7.64 -16.18
C ALA A 111 2.38 -6.19 -15.75
N TYR A 112 3.41 -5.56 -15.20
CA TYR A 112 3.37 -4.21 -14.66
C TYR A 112 3.66 -3.11 -15.70
N ASP A 113 4.17 -3.50 -16.86
CA ASP A 113 4.34 -2.65 -18.05
C ASP A 113 3.03 -2.71 -18.84
N LEU A 114 2.22 -1.66 -18.71
CA LEU A 114 0.88 -1.61 -19.29
C LEU A 114 0.96 -1.19 -20.76
N PRO A 115 0.07 -1.72 -21.62
CA PRO A 115 0.14 -1.40 -23.04
C PRO A 115 -0.18 0.08 -23.31
N GLU A 116 0.70 0.74 -24.06
CA GLU A 116 0.50 2.11 -24.52
C GLU A 116 -0.74 2.24 -25.41
N ALA A 117 -1.39 3.38 -25.32
CA ALA A 117 -2.62 3.71 -26.04
C ALA A 117 -3.81 2.75 -25.76
N ALA A 118 -3.70 1.84 -24.80
CA ALA A 118 -4.80 1.00 -24.36
C ALA A 118 -5.69 1.69 -23.36
N GLN A 119 -6.94 1.20 -23.23
CA GLN A 119 -7.77 1.53 -22.08
C GLN A 119 -7.35 0.65 -20.90
N ILE A 120 -7.07 1.27 -19.80
CA ILE A 120 -6.72 0.61 -18.53
C ILE A 120 -7.90 0.76 -17.58
N GLU A 121 -8.35 -0.35 -17.00
CA GLU A 121 -9.31 -0.38 -15.92
C GLU A 121 -8.59 -0.71 -14.62
N VAL A 122 -8.83 0.11 -13.62
CA VAL A 122 -8.30 -0.08 -12.27
C VAL A 122 -9.46 -0.05 -11.29
N VAL A 123 -9.67 -1.16 -10.59
CA VAL A 123 -10.76 -1.33 -9.63
C VAL A 123 -10.19 -1.54 -8.24
N VAL A 124 -10.61 -0.72 -7.28
CA VAL A 124 -10.28 -0.87 -5.86
C VAL A 124 -11.49 -1.38 -5.09
N TRP A 125 -11.28 -2.29 -4.15
CA TRP A 125 -12.28 -2.76 -3.21
C TRP A 125 -11.64 -3.16 -1.88
N LEU A 126 -12.48 -3.36 -0.87
CA LEU A 126 -12.05 -3.87 0.43
C LEU A 126 -12.13 -5.39 0.46
N ASN A 127 -11.08 -6.04 0.98
CA ASN A 127 -11.11 -7.49 1.19
C ASN A 127 -12.31 -7.85 2.04
N GLU A 128 -13.05 -8.90 1.64
CA GLU A 128 -14.28 -9.36 2.31
C GLU A 128 -15.53 -8.46 2.17
N VAL A 129 -15.40 -7.27 1.56
CA VAL A 129 -16.51 -6.32 1.36
C VAL A 129 -16.52 -5.81 -0.08
N PRO A 130 -16.78 -6.68 -1.09
CA PRO A 130 -16.67 -6.29 -2.50
C PRO A 130 -17.73 -5.29 -2.96
N ASP A 131 -18.84 -5.13 -2.22
CA ASP A 131 -19.96 -4.23 -2.57
C ASP A 131 -19.56 -2.74 -2.58
N HIS A 132 -18.40 -2.41 -2.04
CA HIS A 132 -17.85 -1.05 -1.99
C HIS A 132 -16.71 -0.82 -2.99
N ALA A 133 -16.71 -1.56 -4.08
CA ALA A 133 -15.75 -1.38 -5.15
C ALA A 133 -15.94 -0.04 -5.88
N SER A 134 -14.84 0.51 -6.37
CA SER A 134 -14.83 1.68 -7.24
C SER A 134 -13.84 1.45 -8.37
N GLY A 135 -14.29 1.58 -9.61
CA GLY A 135 -13.49 1.36 -10.81
C GLY A 135 -13.39 2.61 -11.66
N HIS A 136 -12.23 2.83 -12.25
CA HIS A 136 -11.97 3.88 -13.21
C HIS A 136 -11.29 3.33 -14.45
N ILE A 137 -11.69 3.86 -15.61
CA ILE A 137 -11.07 3.56 -16.90
C ILE A 137 -10.41 4.83 -17.40
N TYR A 138 -9.14 4.73 -17.75
CA TYR A 138 -8.38 5.81 -18.37
C TYR A 138 -7.66 5.26 -19.61
N ARG A 139 -7.11 6.16 -20.43
CA ARG A 139 -6.28 5.79 -21.56
C ARG A 139 -4.82 5.99 -21.20
N ASN A 140 -4.03 4.92 -21.30
CA ASN A 140 -2.59 5.00 -21.13
C ASN A 140 -1.97 5.60 -22.41
N ASP A 141 -1.64 6.88 -22.41
CA ASP A 141 -1.24 7.61 -23.63
C ASP A 141 0.12 8.33 -23.51
N HIS A 142 1.00 7.84 -22.65
CA HIS A 142 2.35 8.37 -22.40
C HIS A 142 3.47 7.49 -22.93
#